data_0f98737125611c129e700cc0cda99cd1
#
_entry.id   0f98737125611c129e700cc0cda99cd1
#
_cell.length_a   1.000
_cell.length_b   1.000
_cell.length_c   1.000
_cell.angle_alpha   90.00
_cell.angle_beta   90.00
_cell.angle_gamma   90.00
#
_symmetry.space_group_name_H-M   'P 1'
#
loop_
_entity.id
_entity.type
_entity.pdbx_description
1 polymer ?
#
loop_
_entity_poly.entity_id
_entity_poly.type
_entity_poly.pdbx_seq_one_letter_code
_entity_poly.pdbx_strand_id
1 'polypeptide(L)'
;MKLHSPRLYAAVALGLTFVSGFCLGQTADSAVAVRITPDTATVVSSQTLQLTAVIKNTPRAAVTWSASEGTISSNGLYHAPKVSSDMTVRVTATSVADPSKSDVATVVIRPVEQAAAVADATSKSGNSGMQLSFFSAGFNGAGVWPPTDGQKQLATLGGIRLWDDGVKWAQVETAKGVYNWGELDNWMSKAQAQHMDVLYTIGDTPKWAGSIPKGSPCGPVGPYSCSAPNDVTTSGTGADAYFSDFITALVTRYKGQIAFYELWNEPDCTCFWSGNNAQIVRMAKDAAAIIRSIDKNARILSPSAHGPTMATWFDGFIAAGGAPTFDIVNAHLRGKGNGSPNVIPESFLTMYDDLTAETKKRNLTSLPVWDDEHGIKPEDNLTDPDELSGYMARSLALRAGVGLQRQYLYTWDKNAQGQDAGTAWDVVAGWLLGHTISPCKASGTVYTCNVDDGQIVWNTAESCKNGSCTTSKYTYPTTYHYQTDLTGVKKSMSGGTVSIGYKPIFLTAN
;
A
#
# COMPACT_ATOMS: atom_id res chain seq x y z
N MET A 1 62.31 19.45 -23.75
CA MET A 1 63.15 19.11 -24.91
C MET A 1 62.20 18.67 -25.99
N LYS A 2 61.81 19.61 -26.88
CA LYS A 2 62.05 19.64 -28.36
C LYS A 2 61.58 18.35 -29.04
N LEU A 3 60.80 18.28 -30.08
CA LEU A 3 60.26 19.17 -31.12
C LEU A 3 59.57 18.28 -32.17
N HIS A 4 58.53 18.78 -32.78
CA HIS A 4 58.17 18.86 -34.19
C HIS A 4 57.47 17.70 -34.92
N SER A 5 56.35 18.10 -35.46
CA SER A 5 55.70 17.64 -36.69
C SER A 5 56.65 17.89 -37.95
N PRO A 6 56.33 17.53 -39.21
CA PRO A 6 55.04 17.76 -39.89
C PRO A 6 54.64 16.75 -41.04
N ARG A 7 53.41 16.93 -41.51
CA ARG A 7 52.85 16.84 -42.88
C ARG A 7 53.44 15.91 -43.95
N LEU A 8 52.58 15.19 -44.68
CA LEU A 8 52.54 15.32 -46.17
C LEU A 8 51.19 14.88 -46.75
N TYR A 9 50.73 15.70 -47.70
CA TYR A 9 49.59 15.46 -48.59
C TYR A 9 49.97 14.45 -49.70
N ALA A 10 48.98 13.64 -50.15
CA ALA A 10 48.94 13.16 -51.52
C ALA A 10 47.49 12.96 -51.97
N ALA A 11 47.10 13.79 -52.92
CA ALA A 11 45.85 13.61 -53.69
C ALA A 11 46.14 12.71 -54.90
N VAL A 12 45.21 11.77 -55.18
CA VAL A 12 45.13 11.23 -56.55
C VAL A 12 43.61 11.04 -56.85
N ALA A 13 43.31 11.47 -58.06
CA ALA A 13 41.97 11.64 -58.61
C ALA A 13 41.46 10.41 -59.38
N LEU A 14 40.13 10.42 -59.59
CA LEU A 14 39.33 9.87 -60.68
C LEU A 14 39.11 8.35 -60.79
N GLY A 15 37.84 8.03 -60.72
CA GLY A 15 37.23 6.80 -61.25
C GLY A 15 35.74 6.83 -61.07
N LEU A 16 34.99 7.51 -61.96
CA LEU A 16 33.54 7.38 -62.08
C LEU A 16 33.18 5.97 -62.57
N THR A 17 32.45 5.22 -61.74
CA THR A 17 31.62 4.13 -62.26
C THR A 17 30.21 4.33 -61.67
N PHE A 18 29.27 4.64 -62.57
CA PHE A 18 27.84 4.62 -62.27
C PHE A 18 27.41 3.18 -61.94
N VAL A 19 27.04 2.92 -60.69
CA VAL A 19 26.25 1.76 -60.34
C VAL A 19 24.88 2.28 -59.94
N SER A 20 23.88 1.93 -60.77
CA SER A 20 22.45 2.15 -60.49
C SER A 20 22.04 1.32 -59.26
N GLY A 21 22.15 1.94 -58.08
CA GLY A 21 21.62 1.38 -56.83
C GLY A 21 20.10 1.59 -56.80
N PHE A 22 19.35 0.51 -56.92
CA PHE A 22 17.94 0.47 -56.58
C PHE A 22 17.79 0.96 -55.12
N CYS A 23 17.25 2.14 -54.94
CA CYS A 23 16.74 2.61 -53.69
C CYS A 23 15.43 1.83 -53.38
N LEU A 24 15.53 0.75 -52.61
CA LEU A 24 14.38 0.15 -51.97
C LEU A 24 13.84 1.18 -50.99
N GLY A 25 12.91 2.00 -51.44
CA GLY A 25 12.12 2.84 -50.55
C GLY A 25 11.40 1.97 -49.53
N GLN A 26 11.84 1.98 -48.30
CA GLN A 26 10.98 1.62 -47.18
C GLN A 26 9.82 2.62 -47.21
N THR A 27 8.68 2.20 -47.74
CA THR A 27 7.42 2.89 -47.54
C THR A 27 7.13 2.80 -46.03
N ALA A 28 7.48 3.83 -45.28
CA ALA A 28 6.92 4.00 -43.96
C ALA A 28 5.41 3.87 -44.10
N ASP A 29 4.79 2.98 -43.35
CA ASP A 29 3.35 2.78 -43.33
C ASP A 29 2.70 4.14 -42.96
N SER A 30 2.23 4.84 -43.99
CA SER A 30 1.67 6.20 -43.86
C SER A 30 0.20 6.17 -43.48
N ALA A 31 -0.31 5.02 -43.08
CA ALA A 31 -1.71 4.86 -42.69
C ALA A 31 -2.00 5.59 -41.37
N VAL A 32 -3.14 6.27 -41.32
CA VAL A 32 -3.65 6.87 -40.09
C VAL A 32 -3.80 5.78 -39.03
N ALA A 33 -3.28 6.02 -37.83
CA ALA A 33 -3.39 5.13 -36.69
C ALA A 33 -3.99 5.86 -35.49
N VAL A 34 -4.94 5.22 -34.82
CA VAL A 34 -5.56 5.69 -33.57
C VAL A 34 -5.15 4.78 -32.44
N ARG A 35 -4.84 5.33 -31.26
CA ARG A 35 -4.60 4.58 -30.04
C ARG A 35 -5.24 5.26 -28.85
N ILE A 36 -6.02 4.51 -28.05
CA ILE A 36 -6.61 4.96 -26.79
C ILE A 36 -5.68 4.58 -25.62
N THR A 37 -5.62 5.44 -24.64
CA THR A 37 -4.91 5.20 -23.37
C THR A 37 -5.77 5.70 -22.21
N PRO A 38 -5.99 4.86 -21.17
CA PRO A 38 -5.71 3.41 -21.14
C PRO A 38 -6.62 2.63 -22.11
N ASP A 39 -6.12 1.48 -22.61
CA ASP A 39 -6.87 0.56 -23.46
C ASP A 39 -7.81 -0.37 -22.66
N THR A 40 -7.52 -0.53 -21.36
CA THR A 40 -8.36 -1.20 -20.37
C THR A 40 -8.44 -0.37 -19.10
N ALA A 41 -9.61 -0.29 -18.49
CA ALA A 41 -9.82 0.44 -17.23
C ALA A 41 -11.01 -0.10 -16.44
N THR A 42 -11.02 0.19 -15.14
CA THR A 42 -12.19 -0.01 -14.27
C THR A 42 -12.68 1.33 -13.76
N VAL A 43 -14.00 1.52 -13.70
CA VAL A 43 -14.64 2.72 -13.15
C VAL A 43 -15.81 2.31 -12.27
N VAL A 44 -16.06 3.05 -11.19
CA VAL A 44 -17.22 2.80 -10.34
C VAL A 44 -18.48 3.39 -10.98
N SER A 45 -19.61 2.73 -10.80
CA SER A 45 -20.94 3.16 -11.21
C SER A 45 -21.18 4.65 -10.92
N SER A 46 -21.65 5.39 -11.92
CA SER A 46 -21.89 6.82 -11.88
C SER A 46 -20.64 7.72 -11.74
N GLN A 47 -19.43 7.17 -11.82
CA GLN A 47 -18.17 7.93 -11.81
C GLN A 47 -17.66 8.22 -13.23
N THR A 48 -16.61 9.01 -13.31
CA THR A 48 -15.98 9.41 -14.58
C THR A 48 -14.62 8.80 -14.76
N LEU A 49 -14.22 8.58 -16.02
CA LEU A 49 -12.92 8.09 -16.43
C LEU A 49 -12.40 8.94 -17.60
N GLN A 50 -11.21 9.49 -17.49
CA GLN A 50 -10.57 10.20 -18.59
C GLN A 50 -9.86 9.21 -19.51
N LEU A 51 -10.24 9.19 -20.77
CA LEU A 51 -9.56 8.49 -21.85
C LEU A 51 -8.89 9.49 -22.78
N THR A 52 -7.72 9.13 -23.30
CA THR A 52 -6.98 9.96 -24.27
C THR A 52 -6.78 9.19 -25.55
N ALA A 53 -7.00 9.82 -26.70
CA ALA A 53 -6.71 9.24 -28.01
C ALA A 53 -5.53 9.95 -28.66
N VAL A 54 -4.53 9.18 -29.08
CA VAL A 54 -3.39 9.64 -29.89
C VAL A 54 -3.60 9.19 -31.33
N ILE A 55 -3.50 10.14 -32.29
CA ILE A 55 -3.59 9.85 -33.71
C ILE A 55 -2.25 10.15 -34.35
N LYS A 56 -1.78 9.21 -35.16
CA LYS A 56 -0.52 9.35 -35.93
C LYS A 56 -0.81 9.40 -37.43
N ASN A 57 0.14 9.93 -38.18
CA ASN A 57 0.17 9.95 -39.64
C ASN A 57 -0.99 10.75 -40.29
N THR A 58 -1.45 11.82 -39.61
CA THR A 58 -2.44 12.76 -40.16
C THR A 58 -2.23 14.19 -39.62
N PRO A 59 -2.41 15.23 -40.44
CA PRO A 59 -2.43 16.60 -39.96
C PRO A 59 -3.68 16.97 -39.15
N ARG A 60 -4.73 16.17 -39.20
CA ARG A 60 -5.98 16.30 -38.42
C ARG A 60 -6.02 15.31 -37.29
N ALA A 61 -5.44 15.67 -36.14
CA ALA A 61 -5.39 14.83 -34.95
C ALA A 61 -6.70 14.91 -34.11
N ALA A 62 -7.87 14.78 -34.73
CA ALA A 62 -9.16 14.79 -34.05
C ALA A 62 -9.84 13.43 -34.11
N VAL A 63 -10.53 13.05 -33.03
CA VAL A 63 -11.37 11.85 -32.95
C VAL A 63 -12.82 12.20 -32.63
N THR A 64 -13.71 11.31 -33.05
CA THR A 64 -15.07 11.19 -32.50
C THR A 64 -15.07 10.04 -31.52
N TRP A 65 -15.73 10.23 -30.38
CA TRP A 65 -15.86 9.24 -29.33
C TRP A 65 -17.25 8.62 -29.32
N SER A 66 -17.34 7.33 -29.00
CA SER A 66 -18.58 6.64 -28.70
C SER A 66 -18.39 5.61 -27.61
N ALA A 67 -19.44 5.30 -26.87
CA ALA A 67 -19.45 4.26 -25.85
C ALA A 67 -20.66 3.35 -26.03
N SER A 68 -20.50 2.04 -25.76
CA SER A 68 -21.62 1.09 -25.86
C SER A 68 -22.67 1.31 -24.76
N GLU A 69 -22.26 1.83 -23.62
CA GLU A 69 -23.11 2.25 -22.52
C GLU A 69 -22.49 3.45 -21.78
N GLY A 70 -23.30 4.27 -21.10
CA GLY A 70 -22.85 5.52 -20.50
C GLY A 70 -22.72 6.64 -21.54
N THR A 71 -21.97 7.67 -21.23
CA THR A 71 -21.72 8.81 -22.13
C THR A 71 -20.24 9.17 -22.15
N ILE A 72 -19.76 9.68 -23.30
CA ILE A 72 -18.40 10.17 -23.42
C ILE A 72 -18.39 11.53 -24.13
N SER A 73 -17.66 12.49 -23.58
CA SER A 73 -17.51 13.82 -24.14
C SER A 73 -16.48 13.88 -25.27
N SER A 74 -16.47 14.96 -26.03
CA SER A 74 -15.52 15.15 -27.15
C SER A 74 -14.05 15.22 -26.71
N ASN A 75 -13.77 15.50 -25.45
CA ASN A 75 -12.43 15.50 -24.85
C ASN A 75 -12.06 14.15 -24.18
N GLY A 76 -12.89 13.09 -24.37
CA GLY A 76 -12.60 11.76 -23.87
C GLY A 76 -12.98 11.49 -22.42
N LEU A 77 -13.74 12.38 -21.77
CA LEU A 77 -14.25 12.13 -20.42
C LEU A 77 -15.47 11.20 -20.51
N TYR A 78 -15.29 9.97 -20.09
CA TYR A 78 -16.34 8.96 -20.00
C TYR A 78 -17.09 9.05 -18.68
N HIS A 79 -18.43 8.98 -18.71
CA HIS A 79 -19.33 8.90 -17.57
C HIS A 79 -19.99 7.53 -17.52
N ALA A 80 -19.68 6.75 -16.48
CA ALA A 80 -20.25 5.44 -16.30
C ALA A 80 -21.74 5.50 -15.91
N PRO A 81 -22.61 4.65 -16.47
CA PRO A 81 -23.99 4.54 -16.04
C PRO A 81 -24.09 3.94 -14.64
N LYS A 82 -25.27 4.07 -14.01
CA LYS A 82 -25.57 3.38 -12.77
C LYS A 82 -25.81 1.90 -13.05
N VAL A 83 -25.04 1.02 -12.38
CA VAL A 83 -25.14 -0.43 -12.51
C VAL A 83 -25.31 -1.10 -11.14
N SER A 84 -25.98 -2.26 -11.12
CA SER A 84 -26.17 -3.11 -9.92
C SER A 84 -25.29 -4.36 -9.92
N SER A 85 -24.58 -4.63 -11.01
CA SER A 85 -23.59 -5.70 -11.16
C SER A 85 -22.49 -5.23 -12.12
N ASP A 86 -21.35 -5.90 -12.14
CA ASP A 86 -20.26 -5.58 -13.06
C ASP A 86 -20.74 -5.55 -14.50
N MET A 87 -20.39 -4.50 -15.23
CA MET A 87 -20.74 -4.30 -16.63
C MET A 87 -19.49 -3.95 -17.44
N THR A 88 -19.27 -4.65 -18.54
CA THR A 88 -18.18 -4.32 -19.46
C THR A 88 -18.68 -3.44 -20.60
N VAL A 89 -18.03 -2.30 -20.78
CA VAL A 89 -18.34 -1.28 -21.79
C VAL A 89 -17.18 -1.14 -22.76
N ARG A 90 -17.50 -0.96 -24.04
CA ARG A 90 -16.53 -0.64 -25.09
C ARG A 90 -16.61 0.84 -25.40
N VAL A 91 -15.47 1.53 -25.27
CA VAL A 91 -15.34 2.95 -25.65
C VAL A 91 -14.46 3.03 -26.88
N THR A 92 -14.97 3.67 -27.94
CA THR A 92 -14.32 3.72 -29.26
C THR A 92 -13.93 5.16 -29.58
N ALA A 93 -12.69 5.37 -30.03
CA ALA A 93 -12.23 6.60 -30.65
C ALA A 93 -12.03 6.35 -32.16
N THR A 94 -12.72 7.12 -32.99
CA THR A 94 -12.64 7.02 -34.46
C THR A 94 -12.00 8.28 -35.03
N SER A 95 -11.02 8.12 -35.92
CA SER A 95 -10.33 9.23 -36.56
C SER A 95 -11.30 10.07 -37.41
N VAL A 96 -11.27 11.39 -37.25
CA VAL A 96 -12.02 12.31 -38.14
C VAL A 96 -11.36 12.41 -39.52
N ALA A 97 -10.07 12.17 -39.62
CA ALA A 97 -9.33 12.22 -40.89
C ALA A 97 -9.52 10.99 -41.73
N ASP A 98 -9.70 9.82 -41.11
CA ASP A 98 -9.99 8.54 -41.76
C ASP A 98 -10.96 7.72 -40.90
N PRO A 99 -12.27 7.78 -41.16
CA PRO A 99 -13.28 7.09 -40.35
C PRO A 99 -13.18 5.56 -40.37
N SER A 100 -12.35 4.96 -41.24
CA SER A 100 -12.06 3.53 -41.24
C SER A 100 -11.07 3.14 -40.14
N LYS A 101 -10.44 4.09 -39.50
CA LYS A 101 -9.43 3.91 -38.43
C LYS A 101 -10.01 4.27 -37.09
N SER A 102 -10.04 3.31 -36.18
CA SER A 102 -10.52 3.46 -34.82
C SER A 102 -9.72 2.59 -33.87
N ASP A 103 -9.81 2.87 -32.60
CA ASP A 103 -9.33 2.03 -31.50
C ASP A 103 -10.42 1.90 -30.43
N VAL A 104 -10.32 0.86 -29.61
CA VAL A 104 -11.35 0.51 -28.61
C VAL A 104 -10.70 0.26 -27.26
N ALA A 105 -11.13 1.00 -26.26
CA ALA A 105 -10.85 0.71 -24.85
C ALA A 105 -11.97 -0.15 -24.24
N THR A 106 -11.59 -1.09 -23.38
CA THR A 106 -12.52 -1.89 -22.58
C THR A 106 -12.61 -1.32 -21.17
N VAL A 107 -13.81 -0.90 -20.76
CA VAL A 107 -14.07 -0.32 -19.44
C VAL A 107 -14.99 -1.24 -18.65
N VAL A 108 -14.55 -1.70 -17.48
CA VAL A 108 -15.39 -2.46 -16.54
C VAL A 108 -16.01 -1.47 -15.55
N ILE A 109 -17.34 -1.43 -15.49
CA ILE A 109 -18.09 -0.63 -14.54
C ILE A 109 -18.50 -1.52 -13.37
N ARG A 110 -18.24 -1.07 -12.13
CA ARG A 110 -18.61 -1.77 -10.90
C ARG A 110 -19.71 -1.06 -10.16
N PRO A 111 -20.62 -1.80 -9.50
CA PRO A 111 -21.66 -1.20 -8.69
C PRO A 111 -21.09 -0.47 -7.46
N VAL A 112 -21.76 0.61 -7.05
CA VAL A 112 -21.41 1.39 -5.85
C VAL A 112 -21.44 0.54 -4.57
N GLU A 113 -22.26 -0.51 -4.53
CA GLU A 113 -22.38 -1.39 -3.36
C GLU A 113 -21.10 -2.17 -3.05
N GLN A 114 -20.28 -2.49 -4.08
CA GLN A 114 -18.96 -3.10 -3.84
C GLN A 114 -17.93 -2.10 -3.30
N ALA A 115 -18.03 -0.82 -3.68
CA ALA A 115 -17.22 0.24 -3.10
C ALA A 115 -17.72 0.65 -1.69
N ALA A 116 -19.04 0.63 -1.47
CA ALA A 116 -19.65 0.90 -0.17
C ALA A 116 -19.43 -0.26 0.83
N ALA A 117 -19.31 -1.51 0.39
CA ALA A 117 -18.97 -2.63 1.25
C ALA A 117 -17.58 -2.49 1.88
N VAL A 118 -16.63 -1.86 1.18
CA VAL A 118 -15.32 -1.52 1.74
C VAL A 118 -15.44 -0.37 2.76
N ALA A 119 -16.33 0.59 2.54
CA ALA A 119 -16.61 1.68 3.48
C ALA A 119 -17.44 1.22 4.69
N ASP A 120 -18.38 0.28 4.50
CA ASP A 120 -19.25 -0.23 5.56
C ASP A 120 -18.58 -1.30 6.45
N ALA A 121 -17.55 -1.99 5.95
CA ALA A 121 -16.69 -2.85 6.77
C ALA A 121 -15.93 -2.08 7.87
N THR A 122 -15.84 -0.74 7.75
CA THR A 122 -15.28 0.14 8.78
C THR A 122 -16.29 0.62 9.81
N SER A 123 -17.59 0.47 9.58
CA SER A 123 -18.67 1.04 10.43
C SER A 123 -19.32 0.04 11.38
N LYS A 124 -19.10 -1.26 11.25
CA LYS A 124 -19.62 -2.26 12.17
C LYS A 124 -18.64 -2.52 13.31
N SER A 125 -18.86 -1.85 14.40
CA SER A 125 -18.33 -2.15 15.73
C SER A 125 -18.79 -3.55 16.16
N GLY A 126 -18.10 -4.56 15.73
CA GLY A 126 -18.36 -5.95 16.07
C GLY A 126 -17.47 -6.83 15.22
N ASN A 127 -16.31 -7.12 15.68
CA ASN A 127 -15.39 -8.24 15.39
C ASN A 127 -15.54 -9.07 14.11
N SER A 128 -16.17 -8.57 13.07
CA SER A 128 -16.31 -9.27 11.81
C SER A 128 -15.52 -8.55 10.73
N GLY A 129 -14.34 -9.08 10.43
CA GLY A 129 -13.64 -8.70 9.23
C GLY A 129 -12.44 -7.79 9.44
N MET A 130 -11.37 -8.31 10.05
CA MET A 130 -10.04 -7.75 9.81
C MET A 130 -9.72 -7.93 8.33
N GLN A 131 -9.60 -6.82 7.60
CA GLN A 131 -9.05 -6.87 6.27
C GLN A 131 -7.52 -6.93 6.36
N LEU A 132 -6.95 -7.99 5.83
CA LEU A 132 -5.51 -8.12 5.70
C LEU A 132 -5.07 -7.36 4.47
N SER A 133 -4.03 -6.56 4.61
CA SER A 133 -3.50 -5.73 3.54
C SER A 133 -2.00 -5.92 3.41
N PHE A 134 -1.48 -5.57 2.24
CA PHE A 134 -0.08 -5.73 1.88
C PHE A 134 0.57 -4.36 1.67
N PHE A 135 1.79 -4.21 2.16
CA PHE A 135 2.64 -3.07 1.89
C PHE A 135 3.79 -3.51 0.98
N SER A 136 3.91 -2.88 -0.19
CA SER A 136 5.01 -3.13 -1.11
C SER A 136 6.12 -2.13 -0.86
N ALA A 137 7.24 -2.57 -0.31
CA ALA A 137 8.44 -1.76 -0.21
C ALA A 137 9.26 -1.87 -1.49
N GLY A 138 9.29 -0.81 -2.27
CA GLY A 138 10.14 -0.67 -3.46
C GLY A 138 11.62 -0.48 -3.17
N PHE A 139 12.18 -1.03 -2.09
CA PHE A 139 13.61 -0.93 -1.78
C PHE A 139 14.42 -1.88 -2.66
N ASN A 140 15.28 -1.34 -3.49
CA ASN A 140 16.25 -2.04 -4.36
C ASN A 140 15.67 -2.90 -5.49
N GLY A 141 14.54 -2.53 -6.07
CA GLY A 141 14.00 -3.25 -7.25
C GLY A 141 13.49 -4.65 -6.96
N ALA A 142 13.26 -5.02 -5.68
CA ALA A 142 12.79 -6.34 -5.26
C ALA A 142 11.26 -6.44 -5.11
N GLY A 143 10.54 -5.33 -5.09
CA GLY A 143 9.09 -5.30 -4.97
C GLY A 143 8.38 -5.45 -6.31
N VAL A 144 8.39 -6.63 -6.92
CA VAL A 144 7.56 -6.90 -8.10
C VAL A 144 6.19 -7.36 -7.63
N TRP A 145 5.19 -6.50 -7.77
CA TRP A 145 3.80 -6.87 -7.58
C TRP A 145 3.06 -6.92 -8.94
N PRO A 146 2.21 -7.92 -9.22
CA PRO A 146 2.06 -9.16 -8.45
C PRO A 146 3.35 -9.97 -8.41
N PRO A 147 3.55 -10.82 -7.38
CA PRO A 147 4.75 -11.66 -7.28
C PRO A 147 4.96 -12.47 -8.55
N THR A 148 6.16 -12.37 -9.13
CA THR A 148 6.57 -13.21 -10.27
C THR A 148 7.36 -14.42 -9.78
N ASP A 149 7.31 -15.51 -10.52
CA ASP A 149 8.18 -16.66 -10.36
C ASP A 149 8.08 -17.42 -9.01
N GLY A 150 6.94 -18.09 -8.79
CA GLY A 150 6.79 -19.07 -7.71
C GLY A 150 6.53 -18.50 -6.32
N GLN A 151 6.38 -17.18 -6.19
CA GLN A 151 5.82 -16.59 -4.97
C GLN A 151 4.32 -16.88 -4.94
N LYS A 152 3.83 -17.40 -3.83
CA LYS A 152 2.40 -17.59 -3.63
C LYS A 152 1.73 -16.22 -3.52
N GLN A 153 0.79 -15.95 -4.43
CA GLN A 153 -0.09 -14.80 -4.29
C GLN A 153 -0.99 -15.04 -3.08
N LEU A 154 -0.99 -14.11 -2.12
CA LEU A 154 -1.88 -14.20 -0.98
C LEU A 154 -3.30 -13.90 -1.43
N ALA A 155 -4.15 -14.91 -1.43
CA ALA A 155 -5.55 -14.81 -1.86
C ALA A 155 -6.41 -13.88 -0.97
N THR A 156 -5.86 -13.50 0.19
CA THR A 156 -6.57 -12.77 1.25
C THR A 156 -6.18 -11.30 1.36
N LEU A 157 -5.39 -10.77 0.42
CA LEU A 157 -5.01 -9.36 0.42
C LEU A 157 -6.16 -8.48 -0.09
N GLY A 158 -6.60 -7.53 0.73
CA GLY A 158 -7.66 -6.58 0.39
C GLY A 158 -7.19 -5.16 0.04
N GLY A 159 -5.91 -4.84 0.23
CA GLY A 159 -5.39 -3.50 -0.03
C GLY A 159 -3.87 -3.42 -0.10
N ILE A 160 -3.37 -2.29 -0.59
CA ILE A 160 -1.95 -1.97 -0.72
C ILE A 160 -1.66 -0.60 -0.10
N ARG A 161 -0.57 -0.50 0.66
CA ARG A 161 -0.04 0.77 1.15
C ARG A 161 1.11 1.21 0.25
N LEU A 162 1.04 2.41 -0.28
CA LEU A 162 2.03 3.00 -1.17
C LEU A 162 2.87 4.05 -0.42
N TRP A 163 4.14 3.72 -0.19
CA TRP A 163 5.12 4.59 0.45
C TRP A 163 6.50 4.51 -0.22
N ASP A 164 7.15 3.34 -0.20
CA ASP A 164 8.51 3.16 -0.73
C ASP A 164 8.56 2.84 -2.24
N ASP A 165 7.46 2.99 -2.92
CA ASP A 165 7.22 2.54 -4.29
C ASP A 165 7.51 3.60 -5.36
N GLY A 166 8.32 4.60 -5.05
CA GLY A 166 8.64 5.68 -6.01
C GLY A 166 7.55 6.74 -6.14
N VAL A 167 6.66 6.83 -5.15
CA VAL A 167 5.42 7.64 -5.21
C VAL A 167 5.35 8.77 -4.19
N LYS A 168 6.40 8.99 -3.40
CA LYS A 168 6.46 10.06 -2.39
C LYS A 168 6.36 11.43 -3.04
N TRP A 169 5.93 12.45 -2.30
CA TRP A 169 5.78 13.81 -2.82
C TRP A 169 7.01 14.28 -3.59
N ALA A 170 8.22 14.12 -3.02
CA ALA A 170 9.47 14.51 -3.67
C ALA A 170 9.77 13.75 -4.99
N GLN A 171 9.19 12.58 -5.18
CA GLN A 171 9.38 11.75 -6.38
C GLN A 171 8.31 12.03 -7.44
N VAL A 172 7.13 12.39 -6.99
CA VAL A 172 6.01 12.75 -7.87
C VAL A 172 6.14 14.19 -8.37
N GLU A 173 6.39 15.17 -7.49
CA GLU A 173 6.53 16.58 -7.87
C GLU A 173 8.00 17.00 -7.88
N THR A 174 8.68 16.74 -9.00
CA THR A 174 10.12 16.92 -9.16
C THR A 174 10.56 18.39 -9.26
N ALA A 175 9.65 19.27 -9.65
CA ALA A 175 9.76 20.73 -9.58
C ALA A 175 8.36 21.31 -9.34
N LYS A 176 8.26 22.54 -8.82
CA LYS A 176 6.98 23.16 -8.48
C LYS A 176 5.99 23.12 -9.65
N GLY A 177 4.87 22.41 -9.46
CA GLY A 177 3.82 22.23 -10.47
C GLY A 177 4.19 21.27 -11.60
N VAL A 178 5.33 20.56 -11.50
CA VAL A 178 5.77 19.57 -12.49
C VAL A 178 5.68 18.16 -11.90
N TYR A 179 4.68 17.42 -12.32
CA TYR A 179 4.32 16.13 -11.76
C TYR A 179 4.74 14.97 -12.68
N ASN A 180 5.38 13.95 -12.10
CA ASN A 180 5.64 12.66 -12.72
C ASN A 180 4.73 11.59 -12.07
N TRP A 181 3.59 11.37 -12.66
CA TRP A 181 2.57 10.42 -12.16
C TRP A 181 2.80 8.97 -12.60
N GLY A 182 3.77 8.72 -13.49
CA GLY A 182 3.91 7.43 -14.18
C GLY A 182 3.99 6.23 -13.24
N GLU A 183 4.78 6.34 -12.17
CA GLU A 183 4.91 5.23 -11.22
C GLU A 183 3.63 5.06 -10.38
N LEU A 184 3.02 6.14 -9.92
CA LEU A 184 1.76 6.06 -9.18
C LEU A 184 0.61 5.54 -10.07
N ASP A 185 0.52 5.97 -11.33
CA ASP A 185 -0.44 5.42 -12.31
C ASP A 185 -0.27 3.89 -12.49
N ASN A 186 0.99 3.42 -12.54
CA ASN A 186 1.32 2.00 -12.64
C ASN A 186 0.83 1.22 -11.40
N TRP A 187 1.09 1.72 -10.18
CA TRP A 187 0.61 1.10 -8.94
C TRP A 187 -0.92 1.11 -8.83
N MET A 188 -1.56 2.22 -9.18
CA MET A 188 -3.02 2.30 -9.21
C MET A 188 -3.63 1.28 -10.15
N SER A 189 -3.05 1.11 -11.34
CA SER A 189 -3.47 0.10 -12.33
C SER A 189 -3.34 -1.32 -11.78
N LYS A 190 -2.22 -1.64 -11.13
CA LYS A 190 -1.99 -2.95 -10.51
C LYS A 190 -2.95 -3.22 -9.37
N ALA A 191 -3.17 -2.25 -8.48
CA ALA A 191 -4.11 -2.37 -7.37
C ALA A 191 -5.54 -2.63 -7.88
N GLN A 192 -5.98 -1.89 -8.89
CA GLN A 192 -7.28 -2.08 -9.52
C GLN A 192 -7.43 -3.47 -10.14
N ALA A 193 -6.40 -3.96 -10.85
CA ALA A 193 -6.41 -5.28 -11.47
C ALA A 193 -6.53 -6.42 -10.43
N GLN A 194 -6.06 -6.20 -9.21
CA GLN A 194 -6.12 -7.15 -8.10
C GLN A 194 -7.28 -6.87 -7.11
N HIS A 195 -8.14 -5.90 -7.41
CA HIS A 195 -9.26 -5.50 -6.57
C HIS A 195 -8.85 -5.04 -5.16
N MET A 196 -7.67 -4.47 -5.04
CA MET A 196 -7.16 -3.92 -3.80
C MET A 196 -7.54 -2.45 -3.66
N ASP A 197 -7.93 -2.04 -2.47
CA ASP A 197 -7.98 -0.63 -2.15
C ASP A 197 -6.56 -0.07 -1.91
N VAL A 198 -6.40 1.23 -2.09
CA VAL A 198 -5.11 1.90 -1.97
C VAL A 198 -5.11 2.79 -0.74
N LEU A 199 -4.12 2.60 0.12
CA LEU A 199 -3.68 3.56 1.13
C LEU A 199 -2.45 4.29 0.58
N TYR A 200 -2.58 5.59 0.36
CA TYR A 200 -1.46 6.44 -0.06
C TYR A 200 -0.88 7.18 1.15
N THR A 201 0.39 6.98 1.40
CA THR A 201 1.12 7.67 2.48
C THR A 201 1.73 8.95 1.93
N ILE A 202 1.33 10.09 2.51
CA ILE A 202 1.86 11.40 2.18
C ILE A 202 3.17 11.61 2.94
N GLY A 203 4.22 12.10 2.25
CA GLY A 203 5.49 12.39 2.91
C GLY A 203 6.61 12.73 1.96
N ASP A 204 7.78 13.02 2.55
CA ASP A 204 9.02 13.39 1.87
C ASP A 204 8.92 14.69 1.05
N THR A 205 9.20 15.82 1.72
CA THR A 205 9.21 17.15 1.11
C THR A 205 10.21 17.22 -0.07
N PRO A 206 9.83 17.73 -1.25
CA PRO A 206 10.75 17.84 -2.37
C PRO A 206 11.80 18.93 -2.17
N LYS A 207 12.95 18.78 -2.83
CA LYS A 207 14.10 19.70 -2.70
C LYS A 207 13.74 21.16 -2.96
N TRP A 208 12.85 21.43 -3.90
CA TRP A 208 12.44 22.79 -4.26
C TRP A 208 11.53 23.44 -3.20
N ALA A 209 10.82 22.63 -2.38
CA ALA A 209 9.91 23.09 -1.35
C ALA A 209 10.51 23.08 0.05
N GLY A 210 11.50 22.22 0.31
CA GLY A 210 12.14 22.04 1.61
C GLY A 210 13.49 22.70 1.76
N SER A 211 14.04 22.64 2.97
CA SER A 211 15.42 23.05 3.28
C SER A 211 16.16 21.88 3.95
N ILE A 212 17.50 21.91 3.89
CA ILE A 212 18.30 20.89 4.56
C ILE A 212 18.37 21.26 6.06
N PRO A 213 17.76 20.46 6.95
CA PRO A 213 17.85 20.72 8.39
C PRO A 213 19.28 20.53 8.87
N LYS A 214 19.75 21.42 9.73
CA LYS A 214 21.13 21.37 10.27
C LYS A 214 21.35 20.07 11.05
N GLY A 215 22.29 19.26 10.60
CA GLY A 215 22.68 18.01 11.27
C GLY A 215 21.63 16.90 11.22
N SER A 216 20.59 17.03 10.38
CA SER A 216 19.51 16.06 10.28
C SER A 216 19.84 14.92 9.31
N PRO A 217 19.66 13.68 9.70
CA PRO A 217 19.72 12.53 8.83
C PRO A 217 18.35 12.30 8.19
N CYS A 218 17.93 13.16 7.24
CA CYS A 218 16.73 12.85 6.46
C CYS A 218 16.90 11.53 5.71
N GLY A 219 15.78 10.88 5.40
CA GLY A 219 15.73 9.57 4.78
C GLY A 219 16.31 9.48 3.37
N PRO A 220 16.12 8.37 2.68
CA PRO A 220 16.84 8.02 1.46
C PRO A 220 16.54 8.92 0.24
N VAL A 221 15.41 9.65 0.26
CA VAL A 221 15.02 10.52 -0.87
C VAL A 221 15.91 11.77 -0.98
N GLY A 222 16.49 12.22 0.12
CA GLY A 222 17.44 13.32 0.13
C GLY A 222 17.48 14.11 1.44
N PRO A 223 18.51 14.94 1.63
CA PRO A 223 18.76 15.61 2.92
C PRO A 223 17.73 16.70 3.28
N TYR A 224 16.74 16.92 2.46
CA TYR A 224 15.64 17.89 2.63
C TYR A 224 14.30 17.21 2.90
N SER A 225 14.17 15.90 2.63
CA SER A 225 12.88 15.18 2.59
C SER A 225 12.14 15.15 3.92
N CYS A 226 12.87 15.24 5.04
CA CYS A 226 12.28 15.28 6.37
C CYS A 226 11.94 16.70 6.87
N SER A 227 12.14 17.75 6.08
CA SER A 227 11.84 19.12 6.50
C SER A 227 10.36 19.49 6.26
N ALA A 228 9.84 20.41 7.08
CA ALA A 228 8.62 21.11 6.70
C ALA A 228 8.84 21.93 5.41
N PRO A 229 7.79 22.17 4.60
CA PRO A 229 7.87 23.12 3.49
C PRO A 229 8.30 24.51 3.95
N ASN A 230 9.10 25.22 3.13
CA ASN A 230 9.65 26.53 3.48
C ASN A 230 8.61 27.63 3.68
N ASP A 231 7.39 27.43 3.20
CA ASP A 231 6.27 28.34 3.35
C ASP A 231 5.39 28.03 4.58
N VAL A 232 5.82 27.05 5.41
CA VAL A 232 5.23 26.77 6.74
C VAL A 232 6.24 27.15 7.82
N THR A 233 5.90 28.14 8.63
CA THR A 233 6.78 28.61 9.71
C THR A 233 6.81 27.64 10.90
N THR A 234 7.77 27.78 11.79
CA THR A 234 7.88 26.95 13.00
C THR A 234 6.70 27.12 13.98
N SER A 235 5.91 28.19 13.85
CA SER A 235 4.66 28.36 14.59
C SER A 235 3.45 27.70 13.92
N GLY A 236 3.63 26.99 12.81
CA GLY A 236 2.54 26.38 12.04
C GLY A 236 1.70 27.40 11.26
N THR A 237 2.26 28.59 10.98
CA THR A 237 1.64 29.63 10.14
C THR A 237 2.34 29.71 8.79
N GLY A 238 1.86 30.56 7.90
CA GLY A 238 2.37 30.68 6.54
C GLY A 238 1.33 30.24 5.51
N ALA A 239 1.72 30.19 4.25
CA ALA A 239 0.78 29.90 3.15
C ALA A 239 0.44 28.40 3.05
N ASP A 240 1.40 27.53 3.34
CA ASP A 240 1.34 26.07 3.07
C ASP A 240 0.89 25.74 1.64
N ALA A 241 1.20 26.64 0.71
CA ALA A 241 0.74 26.53 -0.67
C ALA A 241 1.44 25.38 -1.42
N TYR A 242 2.71 25.12 -1.10
CA TYR A 242 3.46 24.08 -1.79
C TYR A 242 2.88 22.69 -1.53
N PHE A 243 2.58 22.39 -0.28
CA PHE A 243 1.97 21.14 0.11
C PHE A 243 0.51 21.05 -0.33
N SER A 244 -0.27 22.13 -0.14
CA SER A 244 -1.68 22.20 -0.54
C SER A 244 -1.89 22.02 -2.04
N ASP A 245 -1.02 22.60 -2.88
CA ASP A 245 -1.06 22.44 -4.33
C ASP A 245 -0.81 20.97 -4.73
N PHE A 246 0.18 20.31 -4.10
CA PHE A 246 0.43 18.88 -4.31
C PHE A 246 -0.76 18.01 -3.89
N ILE A 247 -1.31 18.20 -2.69
CA ILE A 247 -2.47 17.44 -2.21
C ILE A 247 -3.68 17.65 -3.14
N THR A 248 -3.89 18.87 -3.59
CA THR A 248 -4.97 19.19 -4.54
C THR A 248 -4.80 18.44 -5.85
N ALA A 249 -3.59 18.44 -6.42
CA ALA A 249 -3.28 17.73 -7.66
C ALA A 249 -3.44 16.21 -7.51
N LEU A 250 -2.90 15.64 -6.42
CA LEU A 250 -2.98 14.21 -6.10
C LEU A 250 -4.43 13.74 -5.96
N VAL A 251 -5.20 14.40 -5.08
CA VAL A 251 -6.58 13.98 -4.77
C VAL A 251 -7.51 14.22 -5.97
N THR A 252 -7.28 15.28 -6.74
CA THR A 252 -8.06 15.53 -7.97
C THR A 252 -7.81 14.44 -9.00
N ARG A 253 -6.53 14.03 -9.20
CA ARG A 253 -6.17 13.02 -10.19
C ARG A 253 -6.74 11.64 -9.84
N TYR A 254 -6.66 11.25 -8.57
CA TYR A 254 -7.04 9.89 -8.13
C TYR A 254 -8.35 9.86 -7.33
N LYS A 255 -9.20 10.85 -7.52
CA LYS A 255 -10.52 10.89 -6.88
C LYS A 255 -11.30 9.60 -7.08
N GLY A 256 -11.76 8.98 -5.99
CA GLY A 256 -12.49 7.72 -5.99
C GLY A 256 -11.65 6.49 -6.30
N GLN A 257 -10.32 6.63 -6.44
CA GLN A 257 -9.39 5.52 -6.68
C GLN A 257 -8.50 5.24 -5.46
N ILE A 258 -8.05 6.29 -4.76
CA ILE A 258 -7.36 6.16 -3.47
C ILE A 258 -8.41 6.18 -2.37
N ALA A 259 -8.55 5.06 -1.65
CA ALA A 259 -9.54 4.92 -0.60
C ALA A 259 -9.11 5.56 0.72
N PHE A 260 -7.80 5.59 0.98
CA PHE A 260 -7.23 6.02 2.24
C PHE A 260 -6.00 6.90 2.02
N TYR A 261 -5.86 7.94 2.84
CA TYR A 261 -4.68 8.83 2.88
C TYR A 261 -4.10 8.83 4.28
N GLU A 262 -2.82 8.52 4.42
CA GLU A 262 -2.07 8.65 5.65
C GLU A 262 -1.34 9.99 5.66
N LEU A 263 -1.46 10.74 6.76
CA LEU A 263 -1.01 12.14 6.83
C LEU A 263 0.49 12.33 7.13
N TRP A 264 1.29 11.35 7.12
CA TRP A 264 2.77 11.32 7.19
C TRP A 264 3.28 10.01 7.78
N ASN A 265 4.46 9.57 7.27
CA ASN A 265 5.14 8.37 7.76
C ASN A 265 6.11 8.68 8.90
N GLU A 266 6.04 7.95 10.01
CA GLU A 266 6.96 7.95 11.15
C GLU A 266 7.48 9.34 11.58
N PRO A 267 6.60 10.32 11.85
CA PRO A 267 7.04 11.69 12.14
C PRO A 267 7.69 11.86 13.53
N ASP A 268 7.75 10.83 14.33
CA ASP A 268 8.52 10.75 15.56
C ASP A 268 10.00 10.37 15.33
N CYS A 269 10.37 9.95 14.11
CA CYS A 269 11.76 9.82 13.68
C CYS A 269 12.23 11.09 12.96
N THR A 270 13.36 11.66 13.40
CA THR A 270 13.98 12.80 12.69
C THR A 270 14.42 12.46 11.27
N CYS A 271 14.51 11.18 10.94
CA CYS A 271 14.77 10.67 9.59
C CYS A 271 13.63 10.95 8.60
N PHE A 272 12.38 11.04 9.09
CA PHE A 272 11.20 11.34 8.26
C PHE A 272 10.57 12.71 8.56
N TRP A 273 10.80 13.26 9.76
CA TRP A 273 10.27 14.56 10.13
C TRP A 273 11.20 15.32 11.09
N SER A 274 11.73 16.44 10.65
CA SER A 274 12.57 17.34 11.44
C SER A 274 11.86 18.62 11.89
N GLY A 275 10.60 18.79 11.49
CA GLY A 275 9.72 19.85 11.95
C GLY A 275 9.17 19.59 13.35
N ASN A 276 8.29 20.46 13.80
CA ASN A 276 7.60 20.33 15.09
C ASN A 276 6.09 20.03 14.92
N ASN A 277 5.39 19.80 16.04
CA ASN A 277 3.97 19.47 16.03
C ASN A 277 3.08 20.60 15.46
N ALA A 278 3.45 21.86 15.60
CA ALA A 278 2.66 22.96 15.03
C ALA A 278 2.68 22.94 13.48
N GLN A 279 3.82 22.62 12.90
CA GLN A 279 3.98 22.51 11.44
C GLN A 279 3.22 21.32 10.87
N ILE A 280 3.42 20.12 11.45
CA ILE A 280 2.73 18.92 10.92
C ILE A 280 1.21 18.98 11.14
N VAL A 281 0.74 19.56 12.25
CA VAL A 281 -0.70 19.80 12.49
C VAL A 281 -1.29 20.78 11.46
N ARG A 282 -0.52 21.82 11.06
CA ARG A 282 -0.96 22.73 10.00
C ARG A 282 -1.13 22.00 8.67
N MET A 283 -0.11 21.28 8.24
CA MET A 283 -0.16 20.47 7.01
C MET A 283 -1.27 19.42 7.06
N ALA A 284 -1.44 18.73 8.18
CA ALA A 284 -2.51 17.76 8.37
C ALA A 284 -3.92 18.39 8.25
N LYS A 285 -4.12 19.58 8.78
CA LYS A 285 -5.39 20.33 8.66
C LYS A 285 -5.69 20.71 7.21
N ASP A 286 -4.69 21.21 6.50
CA ASP A 286 -4.86 21.63 5.11
C ASP A 286 -5.09 20.42 4.21
N ALA A 287 -4.31 19.34 4.37
CA ALA A 287 -4.54 18.09 3.65
C ALA A 287 -5.94 17.52 3.90
N ALA A 288 -6.36 17.42 5.17
CA ALA A 288 -7.67 16.88 5.51
C ALA A 288 -8.82 17.73 4.93
N ALA A 289 -8.70 19.05 4.95
CA ALA A 289 -9.68 19.97 4.35
C ALA A 289 -9.77 19.75 2.82
N ILE A 290 -8.63 19.66 2.14
CA ILE A 290 -8.55 19.43 0.69
C ILE A 290 -9.13 18.06 0.31
N ILE A 291 -8.67 16.98 0.97
CA ILE A 291 -9.14 15.63 0.72
C ILE A 291 -10.66 15.57 0.86
N ARG A 292 -11.20 16.03 1.99
CA ARG A 292 -12.64 16.00 2.27
C ARG A 292 -13.47 16.88 1.31
N SER A 293 -12.87 17.94 0.77
CA SER A 293 -13.56 18.81 -0.20
C SER A 293 -13.65 18.18 -1.59
N ILE A 294 -12.62 17.46 -2.01
CA ILE A 294 -12.51 16.87 -3.36
C ILE A 294 -13.08 15.45 -3.39
N ASP A 295 -12.71 14.61 -2.42
CA ASP A 295 -13.14 13.22 -2.32
C ASP A 295 -13.77 12.91 -0.95
N LYS A 296 -15.08 13.01 -0.88
CA LYS A 296 -15.86 12.79 0.36
C LYS A 296 -15.87 11.35 0.85
N ASN A 297 -15.52 10.41 -0.01
CA ASN A 297 -15.53 8.98 0.31
C ASN A 297 -14.17 8.50 0.83
N ALA A 298 -13.09 9.22 0.55
CA ALA A 298 -11.77 8.90 1.08
C ALA A 298 -11.73 9.08 2.61
N ARG A 299 -11.03 8.17 3.27
CA ARG A 299 -10.80 8.20 4.72
C ARG A 299 -9.35 8.60 4.99
N ILE A 300 -9.14 9.25 6.11
CA ILE A 300 -7.85 9.81 6.48
C ILE A 300 -7.32 9.11 7.72
N LEU A 301 -6.08 8.61 7.65
CA LEU A 301 -5.35 8.05 8.77
C LEU A 301 -4.53 9.16 9.45
N SER A 302 -4.39 9.07 10.77
CA SER A 302 -3.39 9.89 11.47
C SER A 302 -1.98 9.59 10.95
N PRO A 303 -1.01 10.50 11.13
CA PRO A 303 0.38 10.14 10.88
C PRO A 303 0.77 8.92 11.71
N SER A 304 1.56 8.00 11.11
CA SER A 304 2.00 6.76 11.74
C SER A 304 3.28 6.97 12.56
N ALA A 305 3.15 7.27 13.82
CA ALA A 305 4.29 7.21 14.74
C ALA A 305 4.68 5.75 15.05
N HIS A 306 5.95 5.52 15.44
CA HIS A 306 6.48 4.17 15.64
C HIS A 306 7.31 4.03 16.94
N GLY A 307 7.58 2.80 17.34
CA GLY A 307 8.52 2.47 18.40
C GLY A 307 8.17 3.06 19.76
N PRO A 308 9.16 3.23 20.65
CA PRO A 308 8.93 3.65 22.05
C PRO A 308 8.42 5.08 22.22
N THR A 309 8.62 5.95 21.23
CA THR A 309 8.22 7.36 21.24
C THR A 309 6.82 7.61 20.70
N MET A 310 6.22 6.61 20.06
CA MET A 310 4.93 6.67 19.38
C MET A 310 3.82 7.31 20.22
N ALA A 311 3.54 6.76 21.40
CA ALA A 311 2.44 7.23 22.25
C ALA A 311 2.66 8.69 22.70
N THR A 312 3.89 9.05 23.07
CA THR A 312 4.24 10.42 23.47
C THR A 312 4.13 11.39 22.30
N TRP A 313 4.59 10.98 21.11
CA TRP A 313 4.49 11.81 19.92
C TRP A 313 3.01 12.01 19.53
N PHE A 314 2.23 10.95 19.52
CA PHE A 314 0.79 10.99 19.22
C PHE A 314 0.03 11.91 20.17
N ASP A 315 0.30 11.82 21.49
CA ASP A 315 -0.26 12.72 22.48
C ASP A 315 0.07 14.18 22.17
N GLY A 316 1.32 14.48 21.83
CA GLY A 316 1.78 15.81 21.43
C GLY A 316 1.11 16.33 20.15
N PHE A 317 0.91 15.48 19.15
CA PHE A 317 0.19 15.81 17.91
C PHE A 317 -1.27 16.16 18.21
N ILE A 318 -1.95 15.36 19.02
CA ILE A 318 -3.34 15.62 19.41
C ILE A 318 -3.44 16.91 20.25
N ALA A 319 -2.52 17.12 21.20
CA ALA A 319 -2.49 18.33 22.04
C ALA A 319 -2.28 19.61 21.21
N ALA A 320 -1.53 19.53 20.12
CA ALA A 320 -1.35 20.63 19.16
C ALA A 320 -2.56 20.87 18.23
N GLY A 321 -3.62 20.06 18.33
CA GLY A 321 -4.86 20.22 17.57
C GLY A 321 -4.98 19.33 16.34
N GLY A 322 -4.32 18.17 16.33
CA GLY A 322 -4.34 17.19 15.26
C GLY A 322 -5.62 16.35 15.17
N ALA A 323 -6.36 16.17 16.27
CA ALA A 323 -7.52 15.28 16.35
C ALA A 323 -8.57 15.42 15.21
N PRO A 324 -8.94 16.62 14.75
CA PRO A 324 -9.96 16.76 13.70
C PRO A 324 -9.48 16.37 12.29
N THR A 325 -8.21 16.01 12.12
CA THR A 325 -7.62 15.83 10.78
C THR A 325 -7.78 14.43 10.23
N PHE A 326 -8.08 13.43 11.06
CA PHE A 326 -8.17 12.03 10.67
C PHE A 326 -9.45 11.35 11.14
N ASP A 327 -9.75 10.23 10.54
CA ASP A 327 -10.90 9.35 10.78
C ASP A 327 -10.49 8.00 11.38
N ILE A 328 -9.19 7.70 11.34
CA ILE A 328 -8.59 6.42 11.73
C ILE A 328 -7.31 6.72 12.51
N VAL A 329 -7.17 6.15 13.70
CA VAL A 329 -5.91 6.19 14.46
C VAL A 329 -4.95 5.18 13.83
N ASN A 330 -3.74 5.62 13.55
CA ASN A 330 -2.75 4.80 12.85
C ASN A 330 -1.39 4.86 13.56
N ALA A 331 -0.68 3.73 13.57
CA ALA A 331 0.68 3.65 14.09
C ALA A 331 1.39 2.40 13.54
N HIS A 332 2.73 2.42 13.52
CA HIS A 332 3.53 1.24 13.25
C HIS A 332 3.74 0.46 14.55
N LEU A 333 2.90 -0.52 14.78
CA LEU A 333 2.88 -1.32 16.01
C LEU A 333 3.79 -2.56 15.89
N ARG A 334 4.99 -2.33 15.39
CA ARG A 334 5.99 -3.36 15.31
C ARG A 334 6.57 -3.62 16.70
N GLY A 335 6.36 -4.80 17.26
CA GLY A 335 6.86 -5.17 18.57
C GLY A 335 8.37 -4.88 18.74
N LYS A 336 8.80 -4.52 19.94
CA LYS A 336 10.21 -4.26 20.25
C LYS A 336 11.06 -5.47 19.93
N GLY A 337 11.93 -5.34 18.95
CA GLY A 337 13.15 -6.12 18.88
C GLY A 337 14.13 -5.54 19.91
N ASN A 338 14.38 -6.21 20.99
CA ASN A 338 15.36 -5.78 22.01
C ASN A 338 16.83 -6.03 21.56
N GLY A 339 17.15 -5.85 20.28
CA GLY A 339 18.48 -6.25 19.79
C GLY A 339 18.74 -7.75 19.96
N SER A 340 17.75 -8.51 20.40
CA SER A 340 17.73 -9.94 20.45
C SER A 340 17.29 -10.47 19.08
N PRO A 341 17.83 -11.58 18.58
CA PRO A 341 17.42 -12.19 17.32
C PRO A 341 15.96 -12.66 17.30
N ASN A 342 15.20 -12.43 18.36
CA ASN A 342 13.81 -12.88 18.51
C ASN A 342 12.87 -11.67 18.59
N VAL A 343 12.38 -11.23 17.44
CA VAL A 343 11.19 -10.34 17.40
C VAL A 343 10.01 -11.17 17.91
N ILE A 344 9.50 -10.79 19.08
CA ILE A 344 8.39 -11.51 19.73
C ILE A 344 7.10 -10.82 19.32
N PRO A 345 6.19 -11.45 18.54
CA PRO A 345 4.93 -10.85 18.11
C PRO A 345 4.11 -10.30 19.28
N GLU A 346 4.17 -10.95 20.44
CA GLU A 346 3.42 -10.58 21.65
C GLU A 346 3.81 -9.20 22.20
N SER A 347 5.00 -8.69 21.89
CA SER A 347 5.42 -7.34 22.28
C SER A 347 4.60 -6.23 21.61
N PHE A 348 3.90 -6.54 20.52
CA PHE A 348 2.88 -5.69 19.93
C PHE A 348 1.81 -5.25 20.93
N LEU A 349 1.38 -6.13 21.84
CA LEU A 349 0.32 -5.84 22.82
C LEU A 349 0.67 -4.63 23.70
N THR A 350 1.93 -4.52 24.13
CA THR A 350 2.37 -3.35 24.94
C THR A 350 2.27 -2.05 24.15
N MET A 351 2.67 -2.05 22.88
CA MET A 351 2.58 -0.84 22.04
C MET A 351 1.12 -0.47 21.74
N TYR A 352 0.28 -1.47 21.52
CA TYR A 352 -1.15 -1.26 21.34
C TYR A 352 -1.82 -0.69 22.59
N ASP A 353 -1.47 -1.21 23.78
CA ASP A 353 -1.96 -0.70 25.07
C ASP A 353 -1.52 0.75 25.30
N ASP A 354 -0.25 1.08 25.02
CA ASP A 354 0.27 2.46 25.11
C ASP A 354 -0.51 3.41 24.19
N LEU A 355 -0.73 3.03 22.92
CA LEU A 355 -1.51 3.84 21.96
C LEU A 355 -2.96 4.02 22.42
N THR A 356 -3.60 2.93 22.84
CA THR A 356 -5.01 2.97 23.25
C THR A 356 -5.23 3.71 24.56
N ALA A 357 -4.23 3.74 25.46
CA ALA A 357 -4.25 4.61 26.65
C ALA A 357 -4.31 6.10 26.24
N GLU A 358 -3.52 6.51 25.23
CA GLU A 358 -3.56 7.88 24.72
C GLU A 358 -4.87 8.19 23.97
N THR A 359 -5.40 7.25 23.17
CA THR A 359 -6.71 7.46 22.52
C THR A 359 -7.82 7.64 23.56
N LYS A 360 -7.78 6.89 24.65
CA LYS A 360 -8.72 7.02 25.76
C LYS A 360 -8.58 8.37 26.47
N LYS A 361 -7.37 8.79 26.78
CA LYS A 361 -7.05 10.09 27.38
C LYS A 361 -7.57 11.26 26.54
N ARG A 362 -7.58 11.10 25.21
CA ARG A 362 -7.98 12.13 24.24
C ARG A 362 -9.41 11.99 23.72
N ASN A 363 -10.22 11.08 24.28
CA ASN A 363 -11.61 10.78 23.85
C ASN A 363 -11.72 10.34 22.37
N LEU A 364 -10.76 9.56 21.88
CA LEU A 364 -10.69 9.05 20.52
C LEU A 364 -11.03 7.55 20.42
N THR A 365 -11.58 6.93 21.46
CA THR A 365 -11.86 5.48 21.54
C THR A 365 -12.95 5.00 20.56
N SER A 366 -13.71 5.92 19.96
CA SER A 366 -14.69 5.60 18.92
C SER A 366 -14.05 5.45 17.54
N LEU A 367 -12.81 5.87 17.36
CA LEU A 367 -12.11 5.75 16.09
C LEU A 367 -11.49 4.36 15.96
N PRO A 368 -11.49 3.78 14.75
CA PRO A 368 -10.78 2.54 14.48
C PRO A 368 -9.26 2.74 14.62
N VAL A 369 -8.57 1.66 14.99
CA VAL A 369 -7.11 1.61 15.08
C VAL A 369 -6.56 0.70 13.98
N TRP A 370 -5.59 1.18 13.24
CA TRP A 370 -4.87 0.44 12.20
C TRP A 370 -3.38 0.35 12.53
N ASP A 371 -2.75 -0.71 12.00
CA ASP A 371 -1.30 -0.92 12.02
C ASP A 371 -0.85 -1.04 10.56
N ASP A 372 -0.45 0.07 9.96
CA ASP A 372 -0.19 0.12 8.52
C ASP A 372 1.26 -0.19 8.15
N GLU A 373 2.09 -0.56 9.12
CA GLU A 373 3.41 -1.12 8.87
C GLU A 373 3.86 -2.04 10.02
N HIS A 374 3.76 -3.33 9.80
CA HIS A 374 4.36 -4.32 10.71
C HIS A 374 5.04 -5.43 9.91
N GLY A 375 5.84 -6.25 10.56
CA GLY A 375 6.50 -7.40 9.92
C GLY A 375 7.93 -7.56 10.40
N ILE A 376 8.65 -8.38 9.65
CA ILE A 376 10.04 -8.75 9.92
C ILE A 376 10.93 -7.95 8.97
N LYS A 377 11.98 -7.33 9.51
CA LYS A 377 13.02 -6.66 8.72
C LYS A 377 14.25 -7.58 8.58
N PRO A 378 15.06 -7.39 7.55
CA PRO A 378 16.29 -8.17 7.37
C PRO A 378 17.21 -8.16 8.60
N GLU A 379 17.26 -7.05 9.32
CA GLU A 379 18.06 -6.88 10.56
C GLU A 379 17.55 -7.71 11.74
N ASP A 380 16.32 -8.24 11.69
CA ASP A 380 15.80 -9.13 12.73
C ASP A 380 16.39 -10.53 12.67
N ASN A 381 17.10 -10.87 11.58
CA ASN A 381 17.75 -12.17 11.34
C ASN A 381 16.81 -13.38 11.50
N LEU A 382 15.51 -13.18 11.33
CA LEU A 382 14.54 -14.25 11.37
C LEU A 382 14.45 -14.88 9.97
N THR A 383 15.27 -15.89 9.74
CA THR A 383 15.40 -16.54 8.42
C THR A 383 14.92 -18.00 8.41
N ASP A 384 14.66 -18.57 9.57
CA ASP A 384 14.14 -19.95 9.68
C ASP A 384 12.66 -20.00 9.26
N PRO A 385 12.27 -20.86 8.30
CA PRO A 385 10.88 -20.92 7.80
C PRO A 385 9.84 -21.24 8.87
N ASP A 386 10.17 -22.04 9.86
CA ASP A 386 9.26 -22.39 10.95
C ASP A 386 9.07 -21.23 11.92
N GLU A 387 10.15 -20.48 12.22
CA GLU A 387 10.07 -19.27 13.03
C GLU A 387 9.27 -18.18 12.31
N LEU A 388 9.50 -17.99 11.01
CA LEU A 388 8.74 -17.05 10.17
C LEU A 388 7.25 -17.39 10.15
N SER A 389 6.91 -18.65 9.91
CA SER A 389 5.51 -19.11 9.89
C SER A 389 4.81 -18.91 11.23
N GLY A 390 5.48 -19.22 12.33
CA GLY A 390 4.97 -19.01 13.68
C GLY A 390 4.79 -17.52 14.01
N TYR A 391 5.78 -16.69 13.64
CA TYR A 391 5.70 -15.23 13.81
C TYR A 391 4.49 -14.65 13.08
N MET A 392 4.32 -14.99 11.80
CA MET A 392 3.21 -14.50 10.97
C MET A 392 1.85 -14.89 11.56
N ALA A 393 1.69 -16.15 11.92
CA ALA A 393 0.45 -16.69 12.49
C ALA A 393 0.07 -16.00 13.81
N ARG A 394 1.03 -15.89 14.73
CA ARG A 394 0.84 -15.23 16.03
C ARG A 394 0.56 -13.75 15.88
N SER A 395 1.30 -13.09 14.99
CA SER A 395 1.13 -11.67 14.67
C SER A 395 -0.29 -11.35 14.19
N LEU A 396 -0.82 -12.17 13.26
CA LEU A 396 -2.19 -12.03 12.75
C LEU A 396 -3.23 -12.24 13.85
N ALA A 397 -3.12 -13.33 14.62
CA ALA A 397 -4.07 -13.67 15.67
C ALA A 397 -4.11 -12.60 16.77
N LEU A 398 -2.97 -12.09 17.20
CA LEU A 398 -2.89 -11.05 18.23
C LEU A 398 -3.53 -9.74 17.80
N ARG A 399 -3.24 -9.28 16.57
CA ARG A 399 -3.80 -8.05 16.01
C ARG A 399 -5.31 -8.14 15.82
N ALA A 400 -5.79 -9.26 15.30
CA ALA A 400 -7.21 -9.54 15.22
C ALA A 400 -7.86 -9.58 16.62
N GLY A 401 -7.19 -10.23 17.58
CA GLY A 401 -7.71 -10.39 18.95
C GLY A 401 -7.90 -9.07 19.70
N VAL A 402 -7.11 -8.04 19.43
CA VAL A 402 -7.31 -6.70 20.04
C VAL A 402 -8.30 -5.84 19.24
N GLY A 403 -8.84 -6.34 18.14
CA GLY A 403 -9.85 -5.65 17.34
C GLY A 403 -9.25 -4.62 16.36
N LEU A 404 -7.97 -4.76 15.97
CA LEU A 404 -7.45 -3.99 14.85
C LEU A 404 -8.28 -4.25 13.61
N GLN A 405 -8.76 -3.17 12.97
CA GLN A 405 -9.60 -3.31 11.78
C GLN A 405 -8.79 -3.62 10.53
N ARG A 406 -7.51 -3.19 10.48
CA ARG A 406 -6.62 -3.41 9.35
C ARG A 406 -5.16 -3.42 9.78
N GLN A 407 -4.39 -4.23 9.08
CA GLN A 407 -2.95 -4.28 9.21
C GLN A 407 -2.30 -4.43 7.85
N TYR A 408 -1.08 -3.88 7.71
CA TYR A 408 -0.29 -3.96 6.48
C TYR A 408 1.06 -4.58 6.80
N LEU A 409 1.39 -5.66 6.10
CA LEU A 409 2.67 -6.33 6.25
C LEU A 409 3.76 -5.54 5.49
N TYR A 410 4.81 -5.15 6.20
CA TYR A 410 5.99 -4.52 5.60
C TYR A 410 6.82 -5.55 4.83
N THR A 411 7.08 -5.28 3.57
CA THR A 411 7.81 -6.09 2.61
C THR A 411 7.31 -7.53 2.46
N TRP A 412 6.66 -7.77 1.35
CA TRP A 412 6.43 -9.11 0.85
C TRP A 412 7.57 -9.47 -0.11
N ASP A 413 8.70 -9.93 0.41
CA ASP A 413 9.79 -10.42 -0.41
C ASP A 413 10.07 -11.88 -0.06
N LYS A 414 10.45 -12.64 -1.07
CA LYS A 414 10.73 -14.08 -0.95
C LYS A 414 11.87 -14.43 0.02
N ASN A 415 12.76 -13.46 0.29
CA ASN A 415 13.92 -13.67 1.16
C ASN A 415 13.57 -13.42 2.64
N ALA A 416 12.63 -12.48 2.91
CA ALA A 416 12.21 -12.16 4.27
C ALA A 416 11.02 -13.01 4.75
N GLN A 417 10.10 -13.40 3.86
CA GLN A 417 8.84 -14.02 4.24
C GLN A 417 8.73 -15.51 3.85
N GLY A 418 9.42 -15.95 2.82
CA GLY A 418 9.41 -17.35 2.38
C GLY A 418 8.03 -17.91 1.98
N GLN A 419 8.04 -19.06 1.33
CA GLN A 419 6.80 -19.72 0.88
C GLN A 419 5.95 -20.25 2.06
N ASP A 420 6.60 -20.70 3.13
CA ASP A 420 5.92 -21.28 4.30
C ASP A 420 5.23 -20.22 5.15
N ALA A 421 5.83 -19.04 5.32
CA ALA A 421 5.19 -17.89 5.97
C ALA A 421 3.94 -17.41 5.21
N GLY A 422 3.97 -17.40 3.87
CA GLY A 422 2.82 -17.11 3.03
C GLY A 422 1.70 -18.15 3.17
N THR A 423 2.05 -19.42 3.28
CA THR A 423 1.07 -20.49 3.56
C THR A 423 0.45 -20.30 4.95
N ALA A 424 1.25 -20.00 5.97
CA ALA A 424 0.76 -19.72 7.32
C ALA A 424 -0.16 -18.50 7.36
N TRP A 425 0.17 -17.44 6.61
CA TRP A 425 -0.69 -16.26 6.46
C TRP A 425 -2.06 -16.64 5.91
N ASP A 426 -2.12 -17.31 4.75
CA ASP A 426 -3.39 -17.69 4.12
C ASP A 426 -4.23 -18.59 5.03
N VAL A 427 -3.60 -19.56 5.72
CA VAL A 427 -4.30 -20.48 6.63
C VAL A 427 -4.89 -19.71 7.81
N VAL A 428 -4.09 -18.86 8.47
CA VAL A 428 -4.57 -18.08 9.62
C VAL A 428 -5.58 -17.02 9.19
N ALA A 429 -5.38 -16.38 8.05
CA ALA A 429 -6.38 -15.49 7.49
C ALA A 429 -7.72 -16.20 7.26
N GLY A 430 -7.69 -17.46 6.80
CA GLY A 430 -8.90 -18.29 6.69
C GLY A 430 -9.56 -18.63 8.05
N TRP A 431 -8.79 -18.64 9.15
CA TRP A 431 -9.35 -18.80 10.50
C TRP A 431 -10.00 -17.52 11.03
N LEU A 432 -9.59 -16.34 10.53
CA LEU A 432 -9.94 -15.03 11.07
C LEU A 432 -10.96 -14.27 10.23
N LEU A 433 -10.85 -14.34 8.88
CA LEU A 433 -11.69 -13.56 7.98
C LEU A 433 -13.14 -14.05 8.01
N GLY A 434 -14.07 -13.11 8.29
CA GLY A 434 -15.50 -13.42 8.42
C GLY A 434 -15.90 -14.07 9.74
N HIS A 435 -14.94 -14.27 10.65
CA HIS A 435 -15.16 -14.86 11.97
C HIS A 435 -15.02 -13.80 13.08
N THR A 436 -15.63 -14.07 14.24
CA THR A 436 -15.52 -13.24 15.44
C THR A 436 -14.38 -13.75 16.31
N ILE A 437 -13.39 -12.91 16.57
CA ILE A 437 -12.29 -13.23 17.48
C ILE A 437 -12.40 -12.44 18.78
N SER A 438 -12.18 -13.12 19.91
CA SER A 438 -12.04 -12.49 21.22
C SER A 438 -10.58 -12.14 21.52
N PRO A 439 -10.33 -11.15 22.41
CA PRO A 439 -8.97 -10.84 22.82
C PRO A 439 -8.19 -12.07 23.25
N CYS A 440 -6.98 -12.21 22.73
CA CYS A 440 -6.09 -13.29 23.12
C CYS A 440 -5.72 -13.18 24.59
N LYS A 441 -5.70 -14.30 25.31
CA LYS A 441 -5.35 -14.39 26.72
C LYS A 441 -4.07 -15.17 26.90
N ALA A 442 -3.21 -14.70 27.80
CA ALA A 442 -2.01 -15.41 28.23
C ALA A 442 -2.27 -16.09 29.59
N SER A 443 -1.87 -17.36 29.68
CA SER A 443 -1.75 -18.08 30.96
C SER A 443 -0.31 -18.59 31.05
N GLY A 444 0.55 -17.84 31.74
CA GLY A 444 1.98 -18.05 31.67
C GLY A 444 2.49 -17.78 30.25
N THR A 445 3.08 -18.80 29.64
CA THR A 445 3.61 -18.75 28.26
C THR A 445 2.62 -19.25 27.20
N VAL A 446 1.45 -19.77 27.62
CA VAL A 446 0.41 -20.25 26.70
C VAL A 446 -0.56 -19.14 26.36
N TYR A 447 -0.71 -18.87 25.08
CA TYR A 447 -1.69 -17.91 24.52
C TYR A 447 -2.86 -18.65 23.89
N THR A 448 -4.06 -18.11 24.09
CA THR A 448 -5.31 -18.62 23.51
C THR A 448 -6.14 -17.47 22.98
N CYS A 449 -6.67 -17.60 21.77
CA CYS A 449 -7.62 -16.66 21.18
C CYS A 449 -8.87 -17.46 20.75
N ASN A 450 -10.05 -17.11 21.24
CA ASN A 450 -11.28 -17.77 20.79
C ASN A 450 -11.73 -17.14 19.48
N VAL A 451 -12.08 -17.98 18.51
CA VAL A 451 -12.58 -17.60 17.19
C VAL A 451 -13.87 -18.37 16.97
N ASP A 452 -15.01 -17.68 17.03
CA ASP A 452 -16.34 -18.29 17.09
C ASP A 452 -16.38 -19.42 18.13
N ASP A 453 -16.68 -20.66 17.72
CA ASP A 453 -16.70 -21.84 18.57
C ASP A 453 -15.34 -22.57 18.65
N GLY A 454 -14.27 -21.99 18.04
CA GLY A 454 -12.93 -22.55 18.02
C GLY A 454 -11.94 -21.79 18.88
N GLN A 455 -10.69 -22.29 18.93
CA GLN A 455 -9.63 -21.66 19.71
C GLN A 455 -8.27 -21.78 19.00
N ILE A 456 -7.60 -20.66 18.76
CA ILE A 456 -6.19 -20.63 18.35
C ILE A 456 -5.35 -20.73 19.62
N VAL A 457 -4.33 -21.58 19.64
CA VAL A 457 -3.47 -21.79 20.82
C VAL A 457 -2.02 -22.01 20.42
N TRP A 458 -1.10 -21.42 21.20
CA TRP A 458 0.37 -21.63 21.08
C TRP A 458 1.07 -21.45 22.43
N ASN A 459 2.36 -21.82 22.49
CA ASN A 459 3.19 -21.64 23.67
C ASN A 459 4.49 -20.90 23.32
N THR A 460 4.71 -19.74 23.92
CA THR A 460 5.90 -18.89 23.67
C THR A 460 7.17 -19.40 24.35
N ALA A 461 7.08 -20.39 25.24
CA ALA A 461 8.25 -21.08 25.81
C ALA A 461 8.86 -22.09 24.83
N GLU A 462 8.12 -22.49 23.83
CA GLU A 462 8.58 -23.44 22.81
C GLU A 462 9.27 -22.70 21.66
N SER A 463 10.09 -23.43 20.92
CA SER A 463 10.86 -22.91 19.80
C SER A 463 10.76 -23.84 18.59
N CYS A 464 10.99 -23.28 17.42
CA CYS A 464 11.16 -24.02 16.17
C CYS A 464 12.45 -23.58 15.49
N LYS A 465 13.25 -24.52 15.05
CA LYS A 465 14.47 -24.22 14.31
C LYS A 465 14.84 -25.38 13.38
N ASN A 466 15.10 -25.08 12.10
CA ASN A 466 15.54 -26.07 11.11
C ASN A 466 14.63 -27.31 11.04
N GLY A 467 13.32 -27.14 11.06
CA GLY A 467 12.35 -28.25 11.02
C GLY A 467 12.14 -28.99 12.35
N SER A 468 12.85 -28.59 13.42
CA SER A 468 12.71 -29.17 14.76
C SER A 468 11.99 -28.21 15.69
N CYS A 469 10.79 -28.56 16.11
CA CYS A 469 9.98 -27.76 17.04
C CYS A 469 9.82 -28.50 18.38
N THR A 470 10.06 -27.77 19.48
CA THR A 470 9.68 -28.23 20.81
C THR A 470 8.18 -28.04 21.04
N THR A 471 7.59 -28.87 21.88
CA THR A 471 6.17 -28.82 22.21
C THR A 471 5.90 -29.18 23.65
N SER A 472 4.81 -28.66 24.20
CA SER A 472 4.26 -29.03 25.51
C SER A 472 2.82 -29.50 25.39
N LYS A 473 2.34 -30.19 26.43
CA LYS A 473 0.94 -30.66 26.47
C LYS A 473 0.01 -29.51 26.86
N TYR A 474 -1.06 -29.39 26.10
CA TYR A 474 -2.19 -28.49 26.39
C TYR A 474 -3.47 -29.29 26.59
N THR A 475 -4.16 -29.07 27.70
CA THR A 475 -5.49 -29.65 27.96
C THR A 475 -6.54 -28.77 27.31
N TYR A 476 -7.28 -29.30 26.35
CA TYR A 476 -8.30 -28.57 25.61
C TYR A 476 -9.72 -28.94 26.09
N PRO A 477 -10.71 -28.04 25.91
CA PRO A 477 -12.12 -28.34 26.16
C PRO A 477 -12.60 -29.56 25.36
N THR A 478 -13.34 -30.46 25.99
CA THR A 478 -13.80 -31.71 25.36
C THR A 478 -14.76 -31.51 24.18
N THR A 479 -15.20 -30.26 23.96
CA THR A 479 -16.02 -29.85 22.82
C THR A 479 -15.21 -29.79 21.52
N TYR A 480 -13.86 -29.72 21.58
CA TYR A 480 -13.02 -29.72 20.39
C TYR A 480 -12.62 -31.12 19.99
N HIS A 481 -12.76 -31.43 18.71
CA HIS A 481 -12.48 -32.75 18.15
C HIS A 481 -11.39 -32.74 17.08
N TYR A 482 -11.05 -31.55 16.59
CA TYR A 482 -10.06 -31.38 15.52
C TYR A 482 -9.06 -30.29 15.84
N GLN A 483 -7.85 -30.47 15.31
CA GLN A 483 -6.82 -29.44 15.23
C GLN A 483 -6.42 -29.21 13.78
N THR A 484 -6.14 -27.94 13.42
CA THR A 484 -5.60 -27.56 12.12
C THR A 484 -4.27 -26.88 12.35
N ASP A 485 -3.21 -27.29 11.65
CA ASP A 485 -1.89 -26.68 11.72
C ASP A 485 -1.70 -25.58 10.64
N LEU A 486 -0.54 -24.91 10.65
CA LEU A 486 -0.24 -23.81 9.71
C LEU A 486 -0.04 -24.26 8.26
N THR A 487 -0.10 -25.54 7.97
CA THR A 487 -0.16 -26.06 6.58
C THR A 487 -1.59 -26.28 6.10
N GLY A 488 -2.59 -26.00 6.97
CA GLY A 488 -3.99 -26.24 6.70
C GLY A 488 -4.44 -27.69 6.89
N VAL A 489 -3.56 -28.56 7.39
CA VAL A 489 -3.86 -29.97 7.61
C VAL A 489 -4.68 -30.12 8.89
N LYS A 490 -5.92 -30.62 8.72
CA LYS A 490 -6.84 -30.92 9.81
C LYS A 490 -6.69 -32.37 10.27
N LYS A 491 -6.58 -32.58 11.60
CA LYS A 491 -6.42 -33.88 12.23
C LYS A 491 -7.44 -34.06 13.35
N SER A 492 -8.00 -35.25 13.51
CA SER A 492 -8.84 -35.58 14.67
C SER A 492 -8.01 -35.67 15.95
N MET A 493 -8.64 -35.29 17.07
CA MET A 493 -8.03 -35.34 18.40
C MET A 493 -8.81 -36.28 19.30
N SER A 494 -8.12 -36.90 20.24
CA SER A 494 -8.69 -37.74 21.30
C SER A 494 -7.80 -37.66 22.56
N GLY A 495 -8.36 -37.98 23.73
CA GLY A 495 -7.60 -38.05 24.98
C GLY A 495 -7.46 -36.77 25.77
N GLY A 496 -8.13 -35.67 25.38
CA GLY A 496 -8.24 -34.43 26.16
C GLY A 496 -6.98 -33.56 26.22
N THR A 497 -5.88 -33.98 25.58
CA THR A 497 -4.64 -33.19 25.47
C THR A 497 -4.10 -33.18 24.04
N VAL A 498 -3.47 -32.06 23.66
CA VAL A 498 -2.81 -31.86 22.38
C VAL A 498 -1.41 -31.27 22.60
N SER A 499 -0.49 -31.52 21.67
CA SER A 499 0.83 -30.87 21.67
C SER A 499 0.70 -29.48 21.07
N ILE A 500 1.14 -28.46 21.81
CA ILE A 500 1.24 -27.07 21.35
C ILE A 500 2.69 -26.61 21.34
N GLY A 501 3.03 -25.75 20.42
CA GLY A 501 4.40 -25.26 20.24
C GLY A 501 4.47 -23.79 19.93
N TYR A 502 5.57 -23.37 19.35
CA TYR A 502 5.82 -22.02 18.85
C TYR A 502 4.82 -21.62 17.74
N LYS A 503 4.50 -22.57 16.85
CA LYS A 503 3.52 -22.40 15.78
C LYS A 503 2.11 -22.59 16.32
N PRO A 504 1.19 -21.64 16.13
CA PRO A 504 -0.20 -21.80 16.51
C PRO A 504 -0.88 -22.99 15.82
N ILE A 505 -1.82 -23.59 16.52
CA ILE A 505 -2.81 -24.51 15.95
C ILE A 505 -4.22 -23.99 16.23
N PHE A 506 -5.17 -24.38 15.39
CA PHE A 506 -6.57 -24.05 15.56
C PHE A 506 -7.38 -25.27 15.98
N LEU A 507 -8.07 -25.17 17.10
CA LEU A 507 -8.89 -26.23 17.69
C LEU A 507 -10.35 -25.97 17.39
N THR A 508 -11.09 -26.96 16.86
CA THR A 508 -12.50 -26.83 16.50
C THR A 508 -13.33 -28.06 16.89
N ALA A 509 -14.64 -27.86 17.02
CA ALA A 509 -15.61 -28.94 17.24
C ALA A 509 -15.84 -29.77 15.97
N ASN A 510 -15.86 -29.08 14.79
CA ASN A 510 -16.15 -29.65 13.47
C ASN A 510 -14.96 -29.53 12.55
#